data_ca4089d8ce2aa087d51e6d57a3d6f005
#
_entry.id   ca4089d8ce2aa087d51e6d57a3d6f005
#
_cell.length_a   1.000
_cell.length_b   1.000
_cell.length_c   1.000
_cell.angle_alpha   90.00
_cell.angle_beta   90.00
_cell.angle_gamma   90.00
#
_symmetry.space_group_name_H-M   'P 1'
#
loop_
_entity.id
_entity.type
_entity.pdbx_description
1 polymer ?
#
loop_
_entity_poly.entity_id
_entity_poly.type
_entity_poly.pdbx_seq_one_letter_code
_entity_poly.pdbx_strand_id
1 'polypeptide(L)'
;MSKTIYYACKYAPLELFAGYGATFSALDPLAESFSCAERCAHANLCGYAKAVLEQVEQSGIRALVLTNCCDAMLRVYDVLAASGKMEFLQLLPVPHQSTPATRARFARDLRRLADALQRYTGQEFDAQRAHAFFVHTPHAEGPHLTLLGAHGGSVLYDTVQKAFALPVVDATCTGNRELADVAPAALEDFLPGYAAALLGQMPCMRMDAPVSERAALVDGQTVGIVYHTVQFCDYYAPGLTAPEQFHLPVLKIETDCSRQTFTSGGGQLSTRLGAFAESLNAVPDTENKEAPAMNTNAQYAAGIDSGSASTDAVILDRSGKIC
;
A
#
# COMPACT_ATOMS: atom_id res chain seq x y z
N MET A 1 5.97 30.56 7.82
CA MET A 1 5.76 29.57 6.75
C MET A 1 5.24 28.29 7.38
N SER A 2 4.20 27.68 6.85
CA SER A 2 3.71 26.38 7.34
C SER A 2 4.78 25.30 7.12
N LYS A 3 5.06 24.52 8.17
CA LYS A 3 6.06 23.44 8.11
C LYS A 3 5.37 22.17 7.64
N THR A 4 5.73 21.70 6.46
CA THR A 4 5.15 20.47 5.89
C THR A 4 5.89 19.25 6.42
N ILE A 5 5.16 18.33 7.04
CA ILE A 5 5.66 17.03 7.49
C ILE A 5 5.28 15.98 6.45
N TYR A 6 6.26 15.25 5.94
CA TYR A 6 6.02 14.14 5.03
C TYR A 6 5.84 12.83 5.81
N TYR A 7 5.11 11.88 5.20
CA TYR A 7 4.90 10.55 5.78
C TYR A 7 4.80 9.48 4.70
N ALA A 8 5.05 8.22 5.07
CA ALA A 8 5.14 7.10 4.14
C ALA A 8 4.08 6.00 4.34
N CYS A 9 3.33 6.03 5.44
CA CYS A 9 2.50 4.90 5.84
C CYS A 9 1.11 5.36 6.27
N LYS A 10 0.07 4.58 5.97
CA LYS A 10 -1.31 4.88 6.37
C LYS A 10 -1.54 4.94 7.89
N TYR A 11 -0.63 4.35 8.68
CA TYR A 11 -0.63 4.47 10.14
C TYR A 11 -0.01 5.78 10.65
N ALA A 12 0.44 6.67 9.77
CA ALA A 12 0.87 8.00 10.17
C ALA A 12 -0.30 8.76 10.82
N PRO A 13 -0.06 9.48 11.93
CA PRO A 13 -1.12 10.13 12.70
C PRO A 13 -1.45 11.51 12.14
N LEU A 14 -2.16 11.56 11.02
CA LEU A 14 -2.46 12.79 10.27
C LEU A 14 -3.30 13.77 11.08
N GLU A 15 -4.26 13.26 11.85
CA GLU A 15 -5.12 14.03 12.73
C GLU A 15 -4.30 14.71 13.83
N LEU A 16 -3.27 14.02 14.33
CA LEU A 16 -2.35 14.61 15.30
C LEU A 16 -1.50 15.72 14.67
N PHE A 17 -1.02 15.54 13.43
CA PHE A 17 -0.30 16.58 12.70
C PHE A 17 -1.17 17.82 12.52
N ALA A 18 -2.42 17.63 12.09
CA ALA A 18 -3.41 18.70 11.95
C ALA A 18 -3.66 19.41 13.29
N GLY A 19 -3.84 18.65 14.36
CA GLY A 19 -4.05 19.19 15.71
C GLY A 19 -2.95 20.15 16.15
N TYR A 20 -1.71 19.91 15.75
CA TYR A 20 -0.57 20.79 15.98
C TYR A 20 -0.34 21.82 14.87
N GLY A 21 -1.31 22.03 13.97
CA GLY A 21 -1.24 23.04 12.92
C GLY A 21 -0.16 22.78 11.87
N ALA A 22 0.39 21.56 11.78
CA ALA A 22 1.28 21.21 10.72
C ALA A 22 0.50 20.96 9.41
N THR A 23 1.09 21.33 8.28
CA THR A 23 0.70 20.77 6.99
C THR A 23 1.39 19.42 6.82
N PHE A 24 0.82 18.53 6.03
CA PHE A 24 1.42 17.22 5.79
C PHE A 24 1.15 16.73 4.37
N SER A 25 2.04 15.87 3.88
CA SER A 25 1.94 15.27 2.55
C SER A 25 2.44 13.83 2.58
N ALA A 26 1.75 12.94 1.89
CA ALA A 26 2.27 11.61 1.66
C ALA A 26 3.55 11.68 0.79
N LEU A 27 4.50 10.79 1.08
CA LEU A 27 5.55 10.47 0.12
C LEU A 27 4.92 9.68 -1.04
N ASP A 28 5.21 10.11 -2.24
CA ASP A 28 4.81 9.44 -3.48
C ASP A 28 6.04 9.32 -4.38
N PRO A 29 7.02 8.48 -3.98
CA PRO A 29 8.30 8.43 -4.63
C PRO A 29 8.22 7.70 -5.98
N LEU A 30 8.70 8.38 -7.02
CA LEU A 30 8.93 7.83 -8.34
C LEU A 30 10.31 8.31 -8.82
N ALA A 31 11.30 7.44 -8.75
CA ALA A 31 12.68 7.81 -9.01
C ALA A 31 13.02 7.80 -10.52
N GLU A 32 13.78 8.80 -10.96
CA GLU A 32 14.41 8.78 -12.30
C GLU A 32 15.61 7.82 -12.31
N SER A 33 16.34 7.74 -11.20
CA SER A 33 17.46 6.84 -10.96
C SER A 33 17.59 6.57 -9.47
N PHE A 34 18.34 5.55 -9.09
CA PHE A 34 18.63 5.22 -7.69
C PHE A 34 20.05 5.63 -7.25
N SER A 35 20.64 6.60 -7.92
CA SER A 35 22.05 6.98 -7.71
C SER A 35 22.33 7.53 -6.31
N CYS A 36 21.39 8.18 -5.65
CA CYS A 36 21.55 8.62 -4.26
C CYS A 36 21.43 7.42 -3.30
N ALA A 37 20.39 6.61 -3.46
CA ALA A 37 20.15 5.45 -2.62
C ALA A 37 21.32 4.45 -2.69
N GLU A 38 21.86 4.18 -3.88
CA GLU A 38 22.98 3.26 -4.08
C GLU A 38 24.30 3.71 -3.46
N ARG A 39 24.46 5.01 -3.17
CA ARG A 39 25.63 5.52 -2.44
C ARG A 39 25.53 5.32 -0.92
N CYS A 40 24.34 5.20 -0.37
CA CYS A 40 24.13 5.22 1.08
C CYS A 40 23.38 4.00 1.62
N ALA A 41 22.88 3.12 0.74
CA ALA A 41 22.14 1.93 1.11
C ALA A 41 22.53 0.72 0.27
N HIS A 42 22.17 -0.48 0.74
CA HIS A 42 22.46 -1.72 0.04
C HIS A 42 21.64 -1.85 -1.25
N ALA A 43 22.22 -2.42 -2.30
CA ALA A 43 21.59 -2.59 -3.61
C ALA A 43 20.26 -3.37 -3.56
N ASN A 44 20.13 -4.34 -2.64
CA ASN A 44 18.93 -5.16 -2.44
C ASN A 44 17.88 -4.49 -1.54
N LEU A 45 18.04 -3.21 -1.20
CA LEU A 45 16.96 -2.47 -0.56
C LEU A 45 15.76 -2.40 -1.52
N CYS A 46 14.52 -2.56 -1.02
CA CYS A 46 13.34 -2.59 -1.90
C CYS A 46 13.21 -1.27 -2.70
N GLY A 47 12.63 -1.37 -3.90
CA GLY A 47 12.48 -0.24 -4.82
C GLY A 47 11.82 0.99 -4.18
N TYR A 48 10.77 0.78 -3.37
CA TYR A 48 10.10 1.88 -2.66
C TYR A 48 11.04 2.60 -1.68
N ALA A 49 11.78 1.86 -0.86
CA ALA A 49 12.71 2.46 0.11
C ALA A 49 13.83 3.25 -0.58
N LYS A 50 14.36 2.73 -1.71
CA LYS A 50 15.32 3.47 -2.54
C LYS A 50 14.71 4.74 -3.12
N ALA A 51 13.49 4.65 -3.65
CA ALA A 51 12.80 5.81 -4.22
C ALA A 51 12.47 6.88 -3.16
N VAL A 52 12.17 6.48 -1.91
CA VAL A 52 12.02 7.42 -0.78
C VAL A 52 13.30 8.20 -0.53
N LEU A 53 14.47 7.55 -0.50
CA LEU A 53 15.75 8.23 -0.34
C LEU A 53 16.02 9.24 -1.46
N GLU A 54 15.73 8.86 -2.72
CA GLU A 54 15.84 9.77 -3.87
C GLU A 54 14.89 10.97 -3.72
N GLN A 55 13.62 10.76 -3.41
CA GLN A 55 12.65 11.84 -3.26
C GLN A 55 13.05 12.81 -2.13
N VAL A 56 13.47 12.29 -0.98
CA VAL A 56 13.88 13.12 0.15
C VAL A 56 15.06 14.02 -0.21
N GLU A 57 16.07 13.49 -0.89
CA GLU A 57 17.24 14.27 -1.30
C GLU A 57 16.90 15.27 -2.41
N GLN A 58 16.23 14.82 -3.47
CA GLN A 58 15.93 15.65 -4.65
C GLN A 58 14.93 16.77 -4.35
N SER A 59 13.91 16.48 -3.52
CA SER A 59 12.88 17.48 -3.16
C SER A 59 13.27 18.34 -1.96
N GLY A 60 14.44 18.12 -1.37
CA GLY A 60 14.89 18.89 -0.22
C GLY A 60 13.99 18.70 1.01
N ILE A 61 13.38 17.53 1.19
CA ILE A 61 12.53 17.23 2.35
C ILE A 61 13.39 17.24 3.61
N ARG A 62 12.93 17.96 4.66
CA ARG A 62 13.63 18.09 5.94
C ARG A 62 12.79 17.71 7.15
N ALA A 63 11.50 17.46 6.97
CA ALA A 63 10.59 17.01 8.02
C ALA A 63 9.85 15.76 7.59
N LEU A 64 10.02 14.66 8.34
CA LEU A 64 9.51 13.34 7.96
C LEU A 64 9.15 12.53 9.19
N VAL A 65 8.01 11.85 9.13
CA VAL A 65 7.60 10.82 10.07
C VAL A 65 7.54 9.48 9.34
N LEU A 66 8.38 8.56 9.74
CA LEU A 66 8.42 7.19 9.27
C LEU A 66 7.80 6.26 10.32
N THR A 67 7.39 5.08 9.90
CA THR A 67 6.97 4.00 10.77
C THR A 67 7.94 2.83 10.66
N ASN A 68 8.02 2.00 11.69
CA ASN A 68 8.79 0.77 11.66
C ASN A 68 8.07 -0.33 10.85
N CYS A 69 7.53 0.02 9.68
CA CYS A 69 6.68 -0.90 8.91
C CYS A 69 7.45 -2.12 8.34
N CYS A 70 8.73 -1.99 8.07
CA CYS A 70 9.62 -3.09 7.65
C CYS A 70 11.09 -2.70 7.88
N ASP A 71 12.01 -3.66 7.75
CA ASP A 71 13.44 -3.41 7.92
C ASP A 71 14.00 -2.44 6.89
N ALA A 72 13.49 -2.45 5.66
CA ALA A 72 13.87 -1.49 4.63
C ALA A 72 13.59 -0.04 5.08
N MET A 73 12.41 0.23 5.66
CA MET A 73 12.07 1.57 6.15
C MET A 73 12.84 1.96 7.41
N LEU A 74 13.24 1.00 8.26
CA LEU A 74 14.18 1.26 9.35
C LEU A 74 15.56 1.70 8.82
N ARG A 75 16.03 1.06 7.75
CA ARG A 75 17.31 1.48 7.12
C ARG A 75 17.19 2.87 6.48
N VAL A 76 16.05 3.21 5.87
CA VAL A 76 15.79 4.59 5.40
C VAL A 76 15.90 5.58 6.55
N TYR A 77 15.26 5.28 7.69
CA TYR A 77 15.36 6.13 8.88
C TYR A 77 16.82 6.32 9.34
N ASP A 78 17.59 5.23 9.44
CA ASP A 78 18.99 5.27 9.87
C ASP A 78 19.85 6.12 8.94
N VAL A 79 19.70 5.96 7.62
CA VAL A 79 20.43 6.75 6.60
C VAL A 79 20.09 8.24 6.75
N LEU A 80 18.79 8.57 6.88
CA LEU A 80 18.37 9.95 7.03
C LEU A 80 18.83 10.57 8.35
N ALA A 81 18.78 9.82 9.46
CA ALA A 81 19.30 10.27 10.75
C ALA A 81 20.80 10.53 10.71
N ALA A 82 21.55 9.61 10.09
CA ALA A 82 23.02 9.76 9.95
C ALA A 82 23.41 10.92 9.03
N SER A 83 22.54 11.33 8.10
CA SER A 83 22.84 12.44 7.18
C SER A 83 23.00 13.79 7.87
N GLY A 84 22.38 13.97 9.06
CA GLY A 84 22.35 15.25 9.77
C GLY A 84 21.58 16.38 9.07
N LYS A 85 20.89 16.07 7.96
CA LYS A 85 20.17 17.06 7.14
C LYS A 85 18.73 17.30 7.58
N MET A 86 18.17 16.44 8.42
CA MET A 86 16.75 16.47 8.79
C MET A 86 16.53 17.48 9.94
N GLU A 87 15.56 18.38 9.78
CA GLU A 87 15.10 19.30 10.82
C GLU A 87 14.12 18.62 11.80
N PHE A 88 13.31 17.71 11.27
CA PHE A 88 12.35 16.92 12.03
C PHE A 88 12.30 15.51 11.44
N LEU A 89 12.81 14.55 12.17
CA LEU A 89 12.77 13.14 11.79
C LEU A 89 12.28 12.33 12.97
N GLN A 90 11.15 11.64 12.80
CA GLN A 90 10.59 10.79 13.84
C GLN A 90 10.32 9.39 13.28
N LEU A 91 10.61 8.38 14.08
CA LEU A 91 10.22 7.00 13.85
C LEU A 91 9.08 6.64 14.81
N LEU A 92 7.90 6.41 14.28
CA LEU A 92 6.74 5.98 15.06
C LEU A 92 6.69 4.45 15.11
N PRO A 93 6.89 3.82 16.29
CA PRO A 93 6.83 2.38 16.42
C PRO A 93 5.38 1.89 16.47
N VAL A 94 4.86 1.48 15.32
CA VAL A 94 3.52 0.90 15.20
C VAL A 94 3.56 -0.57 15.64
N PRO A 95 2.71 -1.03 16.58
CA PRO A 95 2.63 -2.44 16.97
C PRO A 95 2.13 -3.33 15.82
N HIS A 96 2.47 -4.62 15.83
CA HIS A 96 1.94 -5.60 14.89
C HIS A 96 0.51 -6.06 15.21
N GLN A 97 0.09 -5.92 16.48
CA GLN A 97 -1.20 -6.39 16.99
C GLN A 97 -1.99 -5.25 17.60
N SER A 98 -3.31 -5.35 17.55
CA SER A 98 -4.25 -4.40 18.16
C SER A 98 -4.90 -4.98 19.42
N THR A 99 -4.08 -5.22 20.47
CA THR A 99 -4.54 -5.65 21.80
C THR A 99 -4.67 -4.46 22.76
N PRO A 100 -5.38 -4.57 23.89
CA PRO A 100 -5.42 -3.48 24.88
C PRO A 100 -4.02 -3.02 25.35
N ALA A 101 -3.09 -3.95 25.55
CA ALA A 101 -1.72 -3.65 25.97
C ALA A 101 -0.93 -2.90 24.89
N THR A 102 -1.05 -3.34 23.63
CA THR A 102 -0.35 -2.69 22.51
C THR A 102 -0.96 -1.34 22.17
N ARG A 103 -2.28 -1.15 22.28
CA ARG A 103 -2.96 0.14 22.16
C ARG A 103 -2.48 1.14 23.21
N ALA A 104 -2.40 0.71 24.48
CA ALA A 104 -1.89 1.54 25.57
C ALA A 104 -0.41 1.92 25.39
N ARG A 105 0.42 1.01 24.87
CA ARG A 105 1.81 1.32 24.50
C ARG A 105 1.85 2.32 23.35
N PHE A 106 1.08 2.09 22.31
CA PHE A 106 1.05 2.95 21.13
C PHE A 106 0.56 4.38 21.48
N ALA A 107 -0.41 4.51 22.39
CA ALA A 107 -0.83 5.82 22.90
C ALA A 107 0.34 6.59 23.56
N ARG A 108 1.23 5.89 24.30
CA ARG A 108 2.45 6.54 24.85
C ARG A 108 3.45 6.93 23.76
N ASP A 109 3.58 6.14 22.71
CA ASP A 109 4.46 6.47 21.59
C ASP A 109 3.90 7.66 20.79
N LEU A 110 2.58 7.73 20.60
CA LEU A 110 1.89 8.91 20.03
C LEU A 110 2.07 10.14 20.92
N ARG A 111 2.08 9.99 22.27
CA ARG A 111 2.37 11.11 23.17
C ARG A 111 3.77 11.67 22.97
N ARG A 112 4.80 10.80 22.82
CA ARG A 112 6.16 11.25 22.53
C ARG A 112 6.26 12.01 21.21
N LEU A 113 5.52 11.54 20.20
CA LEU A 113 5.43 12.23 18.92
C LEU A 113 4.71 13.58 19.07
N ALA A 114 3.62 13.65 19.86
CA ALA A 114 2.91 14.89 20.17
C ALA A 114 3.82 15.93 20.81
N ASP A 115 4.64 15.53 21.79
CA ASP A 115 5.62 16.42 22.43
C ASP A 115 6.69 16.90 21.43
N ALA A 116 7.08 16.05 20.48
CA ALA A 116 8.01 16.44 19.42
C ALA A 116 7.36 17.41 18.42
N LEU A 117 6.09 17.17 18.06
CA LEU A 117 5.32 18.06 17.19
C LEU A 117 5.13 19.44 17.81
N GLN A 118 4.78 19.52 19.10
CA GLN A 118 4.66 20.78 19.81
C GLN A 118 5.96 21.59 19.76
N ARG A 119 7.10 20.96 20.05
CA ARG A 119 8.41 21.62 19.94
C ARG A 119 8.75 22.05 18.51
N TYR A 120 8.38 21.25 17.52
CA TYR A 120 8.70 21.53 16.13
C TYR A 120 7.80 22.64 15.56
N THR A 121 6.50 22.60 15.80
CA THR A 121 5.53 23.57 15.26
C THR A 121 5.43 24.83 16.11
N GLY A 122 5.72 24.73 17.42
CA GLY A 122 5.46 25.79 18.40
C GLY A 122 3.98 25.99 18.72
N GLN A 123 3.12 25.04 18.34
CA GLN A 123 1.66 25.11 18.53
C GLN A 123 1.21 24.15 19.64
N GLU A 124 0.18 24.56 20.37
CA GLU A 124 -0.56 23.68 21.29
C GLU A 124 -1.49 22.75 20.50
N PHE A 125 -1.84 21.62 21.11
CA PHE A 125 -2.79 20.68 20.51
C PHE A 125 -4.21 21.27 20.49
N ASP A 126 -4.79 21.31 19.31
CA ASP A 126 -6.17 21.72 19.06
C ASP A 126 -7.02 20.48 18.70
N ALA A 127 -7.87 20.05 19.61
CA ALA A 127 -8.70 18.88 19.48
C ALA A 127 -9.73 18.98 18.35
N GLN A 128 -10.28 20.19 18.11
CA GLN A 128 -11.26 20.43 17.06
C GLN A 128 -10.59 20.33 15.67
N ARG A 129 -9.38 20.88 15.55
CA ARG A 129 -8.61 20.79 14.32
C ARG A 129 -8.21 19.34 14.02
N ALA A 130 -7.79 18.57 15.05
CA ALA A 130 -7.51 17.15 14.90
C ALA A 130 -8.75 16.39 14.41
N HIS A 131 -9.90 16.62 15.06
CA HIS A 131 -11.16 15.94 14.72
C HIS A 131 -11.63 16.26 13.30
N ALA A 132 -11.46 17.48 12.81
CA ALA A 132 -11.85 17.89 11.47
C ALA A 132 -11.13 17.09 10.34
N PHE A 133 -10.04 16.40 10.67
CA PHE A 133 -9.28 15.56 9.72
C PHE A 133 -9.67 14.08 9.72
N PHE A 134 -10.63 13.66 10.54
CA PHE A 134 -11.23 12.33 10.40
C PHE A 134 -12.08 12.31 9.13
N VAL A 135 -11.44 11.96 8.02
CA VAL A 135 -12.10 11.89 6.70
C VAL A 135 -12.52 10.44 6.46
N HIS A 136 -13.79 10.26 6.14
CA HIS A 136 -14.29 8.99 5.65
C HIS A 136 -14.15 8.95 4.13
N THR A 137 -13.39 7.99 3.63
CA THR A 137 -13.32 7.75 2.19
C THR A 137 -14.65 7.14 1.74
N PRO A 138 -15.36 7.72 0.78
CA PRO A 138 -16.56 7.10 0.26
C PRO A 138 -16.23 5.71 -0.29
N HIS A 139 -17.02 4.71 0.07
CA HIS A 139 -16.95 3.41 -0.57
C HIS A 139 -17.37 3.55 -2.04
N ALA A 140 -16.74 2.77 -2.93
CA ALA A 140 -17.16 2.73 -4.31
C ALA A 140 -18.60 2.18 -4.39
N GLU A 141 -19.48 2.88 -5.08
CA GLU A 141 -20.82 2.40 -5.37
C GLU A 141 -20.78 1.56 -6.65
N GLY A 142 -21.22 0.29 -6.54
CA GLY A 142 -21.30 -0.62 -7.69
C GLY A 142 -19.99 -1.33 -8.06
N PRO A 143 -19.99 -2.02 -9.22
CA PRO A 143 -18.86 -2.82 -9.66
C PRO A 143 -17.56 -2.01 -9.80
N HIS A 144 -16.47 -2.51 -9.23
CA HIS A 144 -15.16 -1.86 -9.25
C HIS A 144 -14.01 -2.86 -9.25
N LEU A 145 -12.82 -2.36 -9.57
CA LEU A 145 -11.55 -3.08 -9.39
C LEU A 145 -10.91 -2.72 -8.07
N THR A 146 -10.26 -3.67 -7.44
CA THR A 146 -9.45 -3.42 -6.26
C THR A 146 -7.96 -3.48 -6.61
N LEU A 147 -7.25 -2.35 -6.43
CA LEU A 147 -5.80 -2.30 -6.47
C LEU A 147 -5.29 -2.67 -5.08
N LEU A 148 -4.71 -3.86 -4.94
CA LEU A 148 -4.29 -4.44 -3.67
C LEU A 148 -2.76 -4.64 -3.67
N GLY A 149 -2.14 -4.59 -2.51
CA GLY A 149 -0.74 -4.96 -2.37
C GLY A 149 0.17 -3.89 -1.77
N ALA A 150 1.40 -3.82 -2.24
CA ALA A 150 2.42 -2.88 -1.78
C ALA A 150 2.08 -1.43 -2.17
N HIS A 151 2.90 -0.48 -1.69
CA HIS A 151 2.75 0.92 -2.06
C HIS A 151 2.58 1.11 -3.58
N GLY A 152 1.47 1.72 -3.96
CA GLY A 152 1.15 1.94 -5.38
C GLY A 152 1.60 3.30 -5.90
N GLY A 153 1.35 4.34 -5.12
CA GLY A 153 1.56 5.72 -5.52
C GLY A 153 0.56 6.21 -6.57
N SER A 154 0.55 7.52 -6.81
CA SER A 154 -0.39 8.16 -7.72
C SER A 154 -0.22 7.68 -9.17
N VAL A 155 1.01 7.51 -9.62
CA VAL A 155 1.29 7.11 -11.01
C VAL A 155 0.80 5.69 -11.31
N LEU A 156 0.97 4.75 -10.38
CA LEU A 156 0.41 3.41 -10.55
C LEU A 156 -1.11 3.45 -10.56
N TYR A 157 -1.71 4.14 -9.57
CA TYR A 157 -3.16 4.28 -9.48
C TYR A 157 -3.74 4.85 -10.78
N ASP A 158 -3.19 5.96 -11.28
CA ASP A 158 -3.61 6.59 -12.54
C ASP A 158 -3.43 5.67 -13.75
N THR A 159 -2.34 4.88 -13.76
CA THR A 159 -2.06 3.93 -14.85
C THR A 159 -3.09 2.81 -14.86
N VAL A 160 -3.43 2.28 -13.69
CA VAL A 160 -4.48 1.26 -13.55
C VAL A 160 -5.84 1.86 -13.90
N GLN A 161 -6.20 3.01 -13.31
CA GLN A 161 -7.50 3.66 -13.58
C GLN A 161 -7.73 3.97 -15.06
N LYS A 162 -6.67 4.36 -15.80
CA LYS A 162 -6.77 4.61 -17.24
C LYS A 162 -6.98 3.36 -18.09
N ALA A 163 -6.57 2.20 -17.60
CA ALA A 163 -6.70 0.94 -18.33
C ALA A 163 -8.11 0.33 -18.22
N PHE A 164 -8.92 0.77 -17.26
CA PHE A 164 -10.24 0.20 -17.00
C PHE A 164 -11.33 1.27 -17.03
N ALA A 165 -12.50 0.90 -17.57
CA ALA A 165 -13.71 1.75 -17.53
C ALA A 165 -14.38 1.78 -16.14
N LEU A 166 -14.05 0.80 -15.27
CA LEU A 166 -14.58 0.69 -13.92
C LEU A 166 -13.79 1.55 -12.92
N PRO A 167 -14.40 2.03 -11.85
CA PRO A 167 -13.69 2.66 -10.76
C PRO A 167 -12.63 1.72 -10.17
N VAL A 168 -11.53 2.28 -9.68
CA VAL A 168 -10.48 1.54 -8.98
C VAL A 168 -10.46 1.97 -7.51
N VAL A 169 -10.59 0.99 -6.61
CA VAL A 169 -10.43 1.21 -5.16
C VAL A 169 -8.97 0.94 -4.80
N ASP A 170 -8.29 1.94 -4.25
CA ASP A 170 -6.91 1.79 -3.77
C ASP A 170 -6.90 1.17 -2.37
N ALA A 171 -6.67 -0.12 -2.31
CA ALA A 171 -6.47 -0.90 -1.09
C ALA A 171 -5.00 -1.32 -0.87
N THR A 172 -4.05 -0.59 -1.47
CA THR A 172 -2.62 -0.79 -1.22
C THR A 172 -2.23 -0.45 0.21
N CYS A 173 -1.00 -0.76 0.61
CA CYS A 173 -0.52 -0.50 1.97
C CYS A 173 -0.47 1.00 2.34
N THR A 174 -0.53 1.89 1.37
CA THR A 174 -0.59 3.35 1.55
C THR A 174 -1.93 3.97 1.16
N GLY A 175 -2.79 3.21 0.48
CA GLY A 175 -4.18 3.56 0.19
C GLY A 175 -5.11 3.22 1.36
N ASN A 176 -6.40 3.33 1.12
CA ASN A 176 -7.51 2.91 2.00
C ASN A 176 -7.24 3.17 3.50
N ARG A 177 -7.19 4.45 3.87
CA ARG A 177 -7.05 4.89 5.25
C ARG A 177 -8.40 5.32 5.78
N GLU A 178 -8.99 4.49 6.62
CA GLU A 178 -10.28 4.76 7.25
C GLU A 178 -10.17 4.52 8.75
N LEU A 179 -10.46 5.53 9.53
CA LEU A 179 -10.41 5.47 10.99
C LEU A 179 -11.81 5.63 11.58
N ALA A 180 -12.07 4.90 12.66
CA ALA A 180 -13.21 5.21 13.50
C ALA A 180 -13.04 6.60 14.11
N ASP A 181 -14.12 7.37 14.16
CA ASP A 181 -14.11 8.70 14.76
C ASP A 181 -13.72 8.69 16.24
N VAL A 182 -12.93 9.68 16.62
CA VAL A 182 -12.58 9.94 18.02
C VAL A 182 -13.03 11.35 18.37
N ALA A 183 -13.89 11.45 19.37
CA ALA A 183 -14.43 12.74 19.81
C ALA A 183 -13.30 13.72 20.22
N PRO A 184 -13.48 15.03 19.97
CA PRO A 184 -12.53 16.03 20.43
C PRO A 184 -12.40 16.00 21.95
N ALA A 185 -11.18 15.91 22.46
CA ALA A 185 -10.88 15.88 23.88
C ALA A 185 -9.48 16.47 24.14
N ALA A 186 -9.15 16.74 25.40
CA ALA A 186 -7.77 17.04 25.77
C ALA A 186 -6.82 15.92 25.30
N LEU A 187 -5.58 16.25 24.98
CA LEU A 187 -4.63 15.30 24.38
C LEU A 187 -4.57 13.97 25.14
N GLU A 188 -4.54 13.99 26.45
CA GLU A 188 -4.44 12.78 27.30
C GLU A 188 -5.63 11.83 27.13
N ASP A 189 -6.83 12.40 27.00
CA ASP A 189 -8.07 11.64 26.81
C ASP A 189 -8.28 11.24 25.34
N PHE A 190 -7.74 12.03 24.40
CA PHE A 190 -7.81 11.76 22.97
C PHE A 190 -6.93 10.58 22.55
N LEU A 191 -5.68 10.52 23.02
CA LEU A 191 -4.68 9.57 22.55
C LEU A 191 -5.05 8.09 22.72
N PRO A 192 -5.70 7.63 23.81
CA PRO A 192 -6.10 6.21 23.91
C PRO A 192 -7.10 5.78 22.85
N GLY A 193 -8.14 6.59 22.62
CA GLY A 193 -9.13 6.37 21.54
C GLY A 193 -8.49 6.43 20.16
N TYR A 194 -7.62 7.40 19.95
CA TYR A 194 -6.91 7.60 18.69
C TYR A 194 -5.94 6.45 18.37
N ALA A 195 -5.21 5.94 19.34
CA ALA A 195 -4.37 4.74 19.18
C ALA A 195 -5.21 3.52 18.79
N ALA A 196 -6.40 3.37 19.40
CA ALA A 196 -7.32 2.29 19.05
C ALA A 196 -7.85 2.44 17.61
N ALA A 197 -8.23 3.65 17.19
CA ALA A 197 -8.69 3.94 15.85
C ALA A 197 -7.59 3.66 14.80
N LEU A 198 -6.36 4.14 15.02
CA LEU A 198 -5.23 3.88 14.12
C LEU A 198 -4.92 2.39 13.97
N LEU A 199 -4.94 1.62 15.06
CA LEU A 199 -4.68 0.18 15.02
C LEU A 199 -5.91 -0.65 14.64
N GLY A 200 -7.10 -0.07 14.63
CA GLY A 200 -8.35 -0.70 14.25
C GLY A 200 -8.71 -0.55 12.77
N GLN A 201 -7.97 0.24 12.01
CA GLN A 201 -8.19 0.37 10.56
C GLN A 201 -7.86 -0.93 9.83
N MET A 202 -8.33 -1.07 8.60
CA MET A 202 -8.05 -2.22 7.76
C MET A 202 -6.55 -2.58 7.77
N PRO A 203 -6.18 -3.81 8.19
CA PRO A 203 -4.79 -4.18 8.41
C PRO A 203 -4.01 -4.31 7.10
N CYS A 204 -2.76 -3.81 7.06
CA CYS A 204 -1.80 -4.15 6.02
C CYS A 204 -1.14 -5.51 6.29
N MET A 205 -0.35 -6.03 5.34
CA MET A 205 0.32 -7.35 5.45
C MET A 205 1.30 -7.46 6.63
N ARG A 206 1.79 -6.33 7.14
CA ARG A 206 2.64 -6.30 8.33
C ARG A 206 1.89 -6.62 9.62
N MET A 207 0.59 -6.33 9.68
CA MET A 207 -0.19 -6.53 10.87
C MET A 207 -0.49 -8.02 11.07
N ASP A 208 -0.37 -8.49 12.30
CA ASP A 208 -0.76 -9.83 12.72
C ASP A 208 -2.30 -9.90 12.82
N ALA A 209 -2.92 -10.02 11.67
CA ALA A 209 -4.37 -10.06 11.51
C ALA A 209 -4.78 -11.31 10.73
N PRO A 210 -5.91 -11.93 11.07
CA PRO A 210 -6.41 -13.09 10.33
C PRO A 210 -6.69 -12.72 8.86
N VAL A 211 -6.59 -13.71 7.99
CA VAL A 211 -6.88 -13.55 6.55
C VAL A 211 -8.28 -13.00 6.33
N SER A 212 -9.25 -13.42 7.16
CA SER A 212 -10.64 -12.96 7.10
C SER A 212 -10.79 -11.44 7.31
N GLU A 213 -9.96 -10.82 8.15
CA GLU A 213 -9.98 -9.37 8.31
C GLU A 213 -9.45 -8.66 7.06
N ARG A 214 -8.42 -9.24 6.41
CA ARG A 214 -7.88 -8.71 5.14
C ARG A 214 -8.79 -8.98 3.95
N ALA A 215 -9.64 -10.02 4.03
CA ALA A 215 -10.64 -10.30 3.00
C ALA A 215 -11.67 -9.15 2.81
N ALA A 216 -11.87 -8.34 3.84
CA ALA A 216 -12.74 -7.16 3.73
C ALA A 216 -12.15 -6.02 2.85
N LEU A 217 -10.88 -6.13 2.40
CA LEU A 217 -10.33 -5.27 1.33
C LEU A 217 -10.95 -5.55 -0.04
N VAL A 218 -11.64 -6.66 -0.17
CA VAL A 218 -12.30 -7.12 -1.40
C VAL A 218 -13.76 -7.36 -1.05
N ASP A 219 -14.62 -6.47 -1.44
CA ASP A 219 -16.05 -6.56 -1.16
C ASP A 219 -16.82 -7.30 -2.26
N GLY A 220 -18.13 -7.48 -2.08
CA GLY A 220 -18.98 -8.19 -3.03
C GLY A 220 -19.20 -7.47 -4.38
N GLN A 221 -18.73 -6.23 -4.53
CA GLN A 221 -18.77 -5.46 -5.76
C GLN A 221 -17.45 -5.49 -6.53
N THR A 222 -16.41 -6.06 -5.94
CA THR A 222 -15.11 -6.23 -6.61
C THR A 222 -15.23 -7.26 -7.73
N VAL A 223 -14.94 -6.86 -8.96
CA VAL A 223 -15.00 -7.73 -10.16
C VAL A 223 -13.64 -8.30 -10.55
N GLY A 224 -12.57 -7.75 -10.05
CA GLY A 224 -11.21 -8.23 -10.28
C GLY A 224 -10.20 -7.50 -9.40
N ILE A 225 -9.02 -8.08 -9.28
CA ILE A 225 -7.95 -7.59 -8.42
C ILE A 225 -6.70 -7.31 -9.26
N VAL A 226 -6.16 -6.11 -9.15
CA VAL A 226 -4.79 -5.83 -9.57
C VAL A 226 -3.91 -5.90 -8.33
N TYR A 227 -3.09 -6.95 -8.23
CA TYR A 227 -2.20 -7.17 -7.09
C TYR A 227 -0.81 -6.64 -7.38
N HIS A 228 -0.41 -5.59 -6.67
CA HIS A 228 0.87 -4.93 -6.85
C HIS A 228 1.91 -5.37 -5.82
N THR A 229 3.11 -5.67 -6.31
CA THR A 229 4.29 -5.87 -5.47
C THR A 229 5.38 -4.88 -5.87
N VAL A 230 6.23 -4.56 -4.92
CA VAL A 230 7.45 -3.78 -5.18
C VAL A 230 8.65 -4.72 -5.13
N GLN A 231 9.56 -4.58 -6.08
CA GLN A 231 10.77 -5.39 -6.14
C GLN A 231 11.52 -5.38 -4.80
N PHE A 232 11.86 -6.58 -4.30
CA PHE A 232 12.46 -6.82 -2.98
C PHE A 232 11.60 -6.43 -1.78
N CYS A 233 10.27 -6.38 -1.91
CA CYS A 233 9.38 -6.16 -0.78
C CYS A 233 9.15 -7.45 0.01
N ASP A 234 9.56 -7.49 1.28
CA ASP A 234 9.50 -8.68 2.14
C ASP A 234 8.05 -9.12 2.47
N TYR A 235 7.10 -8.18 2.52
CA TYR A 235 5.73 -8.48 2.92
C TYR A 235 4.80 -8.86 1.79
N TYR A 236 4.94 -8.23 0.63
CA TYR A 236 3.97 -8.39 -0.45
C TYR A 236 4.42 -9.37 -1.54
N ALA A 237 5.73 -9.60 -1.71
CA ALA A 237 6.21 -10.61 -2.64
C ALA A 237 5.84 -12.05 -2.22
N PRO A 238 6.01 -12.46 -0.93
CA PRO A 238 5.56 -13.78 -0.48
C PRO A 238 4.03 -13.91 -0.38
N GLY A 239 3.31 -12.80 -0.18
CA GLY A 239 1.85 -12.77 -0.01
C GLY A 239 1.04 -13.02 -1.30
N LEU A 240 1.69 -13.46 -2.37
CA LEU A 240 1.04 -13.71 -3.67
C LEU A 240 -0.04 -14.80 -3.65
N THR A 241 -0.10 -15.63 -2.61
CA THR A 241 -1.16 -16.63 -2.43
C THR A 241 -2.44 -16.05 -1.84
N ALA A 242 -2.39 -14.88 -1.19
CA ALA A 242 -3.57 -14.27 -0.59
C ALA A 242 -4.65 -13.87 -1.62
N PRO A 243 -4.32 -13.26 -2.79
CA PRO A 243 -5.33 -12.93 -3.79
C PRO A 243 -6.08 -14.13 -4.37
N GLU A 244 -5.43 -15.28 -4.48
CA GLU A 244 -6.04 -16.50 -5.00
C GLU A 244 -7.20 -17.02 -4.14
N GLN A 245 -7.23 -16.62 -2.87
CA GLN A 245 -8.29 -16.99 -1.93
C GLN A 245 -9.61 -16.26 -2.18
N PHE A 246 -9.60 -15.17 -2.94
CA PHE A 246 -10.82 -14.40 -3.24
C PHE A 246 -11.68 -14.99 -4.35
N HIS A 247 -11.21 -16.02 -5.06
CA HIS A 247 -11.91 -16.62 -6.21
C HIS A 247 -12.32 -15.62 -7.30
N LEU A 248 -11.56 -14.54 -7.44
CA LEU A 248 -11.73 -13.49 -8.43
C LEU A 248 -10.58 -13.50 -9.42
N PRO A 249 -10.77 -12.97 -10.65
CA PRO A 249 -9.66 -12.71 -11.55
C PRO A 249 -8.60 -11.84 -10.90
N VAL A 250 -7.32 -12.22 -10.99
CA VAL A 250 -6.20 -11.49 -10.40
C VAL A 250 -5.11 -11.25 -11.43
N LEU A 251 -4.75 -9.99 -11.63
CA LEU A 251 -3.53 -9.61 -12.34
C LEU A 251 -2.44 -9.26 -11.33
N LYS A 252 -1.36 -10.02 -11.32
CA LYS A 252 -0.16 -9.71 -10.51
C LYS A 252 0.77 -8.79 -11.31
N ILE A 253 1.19 -7.69 -10.74
CA ILE A 253 2.15 -6.74 -11.31
C ILE A 253 3.26 -6.43 -10.31
N GLU A 254 4.46 -6.18 -10.81
CA GLU A 254 5.61 -5.77 -10.00
C GLU A 254 6.21 -4.49 -10.57
N THR A 255 6.58 -3.55 -9.68
CA THR A 255 7.34 -2.36 -10.04
C THR A 255 8.55 -2.21 -9.13
N ASP A 256 9.50 -1.38 -9.55
CA ASP A 256 10.66 -0.98 -8.75
C ASP A 256 10.56 0.45 -8.23
N CYS A 257 9.41 1.10 -8.40
CA CYS A 257 9.18 2.53 -8.12
C CYS A 257 10.09 3.47 -8.92
N SER A 258 10.58 3.04 -10.09
CA SER A 258 11.26 3.91 -11.04
C SER A 258 10.30 4.44 -12.11
N ARG A 259 10.57 5.64 -12.61
CA ARG A 259 9.82 6.21 -13.74
C ARG A 259 9.95 5.36 -14.99
N GLN A 260 11.07 4.69 -15.19
CA GLN A 260 11.32 3.84 -16.34
C GLN A 260 10.29 2.71 -16.47
N THR A 261 9.84 2.13 -15.35
CA THR A 261 8.79 1.11 -15.34
C THR A 261 7.49 1.61 -15.99
N PHE A 262 7.17 2.90 -15.84
CA PHE A 262 5.94 3.48 -16.35
C PHE A 262 6.08 4.15 -17.73
N THR A 263 7.31 4.40 -18.20
CA THR A 263 7.58 5.05 -19.50
C THR A 263 8.08 4.08 -20.55
N SER A 264 9.37 3.73 -20.55
CA SER A 264 9.98 2.87 -21.57
C SER A 264 9.75 1.37 -21.33
N GLY A 265 9.61 0.94 -20.08
CA GLY A 265 9.13 -0.40 -19.73
C GLY A 265 7.61 -0.51 -19.70
N GLY A 266 6.90 0.61 -19.80
CA GLY A 266 5.44 0.72 -19.65
C GLY A 266 4.63 -0.02 -20.72
N GLY A 267 5.25 -0.40 -21.84
CA GLY A 267 4.60 -1.26 -22.83
C GLY A 267 4.14 -2.60 -22.27
N GLN A 268 4.94 -3.24 -21.43
CA GLN A 268 4.55 -4.51 -20.78
C GLN A 268 3.44 -4.30 -19.75
N LEU A 269 3.53 -3.29 -18.90
CA LEU A 269 2.51 -3.00 -17.90
C LEU A 269 1.18 -2.64 -18.57
N SER A 270 1.20 -1.73 -19.54
CA SER A 270 0.00 -1.34 -20.29
C SER A 270 -0.62 -2.51 -21.06
N THR A 271 0.20 -3.36 -21.69
CA THR A 271 -0.29 -4.55 -22.40
C THR A 271 -0.96 -5.53 -21.45
N ARG A 272 -0.36 -5.80 -20.29
CA ARG A 272 -0.92 -6.71 -19.28
C ARG A 272 -2.22 -6.16 -18.67
N LEU A 273 -2.27 -4.86 -18.38
CA LEU A 273 -3.49 -4.21 -17.90
C LEU A 273 -4.59 -4.24 -18.96
N GLY A 274 -4.27 -3.97 -20.24
CA GLY A 274 -5.22 -4.04 -21.34
C GLY A 274 -5.78 -5.45 -21.55
N ALA A 275 -4.93 -6.48 -21.57
CA ALA A 275 -5.36 -7.87 -21.69
C ALA A 275 -6.24 -8.29 -20.50
N PHE A 276 -5.92 -7.83 -19.30
CA PHE A 276 -6.75 -8.10 -18.12
C PHE A 276 -8.11 -7.40 -18.22
N ALA A 277 -8.15 -6.16 -18.67
CA ALA A 277 -9.40 -5.43 -18.91
C ALA A 277 -10.29 -6.15 -19.95
N GLU A 278 -9.69 -6.63 -21.04
CA GLU A 278 -10.40 -7.44 -22.04
C GLU A 278 -10.95 -8.73 -21.43
N SER A 279 -10.19 -9.41 -20.59
CA SER A 279 -10.64 -10.65 -19.95
C SER A 279 -11.82 -10.45 -18.99
N LEU A 280 -11.87 -9.32 -18.30
CA LEU A 280 -12.98 -8.97 -17.42
C LEU A 280 -14.26 -8.63 -18.22
N ASN A 281 -14.10 -7.97 -19.37
CA ASN A 281 -15.23 -7.65 -20.26
C ASN A 281 -15.72 -8.88 -21.03
N ALA A 282 -14.89 -9.90 -21.20
CA ALA A 282 -15.24 -11.15 -21.86
C ALA A 282 -15.99 -12.14 -20.96
N VAL A 283 -16.08 -11.86 -19.65
CA VAL A 283 -16.92 -12.67 -18.74
C VAL A 283 -18.38 -12.26 -18.99
N PRO A 284 -19.23 -13.13 -19.58
CA PRO A 284 -20.64 -12.82 -19.76
C PRO A 284 -21.29 -12.64 -18.39
N ASP A 285 -22.30 -11.73 -18.30
CA ASP A 285 -23.21 -11.65 -17.16
C ASP A 285 -23.61 -13.06 -16.73
N THR A 286 -23.05 -13.55 -15.64
CA THR A 286 -23.39 -14.85 -15.07
C THR A 286 -24.59 -14.73 -14.14
N GLU A 287 -25.73 -14.29 -14.67
CA GLU A 287 -26.98 -14.84 -14.21
C GLU A 287 -27.13 -16.22 -14.86
N ASN A 288 -26.94 -17.28 -14.05
CA ASN A 288 -27.19 -18.68 -14.39
C ASN A 288 -26.48 -19.23 -15.65
N LYS A 289 -25.21 -19.66 -15.50
CA LYS A 289 -24.76 -20.81 -16.29
C LYS A 289 -24.09 -21.81 -15.35
N GLU A 290 -24.69 -22.99 -15.28
CA GLU A 290 -24.03 -24.23 -14.86
C GLU A 290 -22.61 -24.25 -15.48
N ALA A 291 -21.61 -24.58 -14.67
CA ALA A 291 -20.25 -24.76 -15.16
C ALA A 291 -20.29 -25.54 -16.49
N PRO A 292 -19.61 -25.07 -17.55
CA PRO A 292 -19.61 -25.79 -18.81
C PRO A 292 -19.18 -27.22 -18.50
N ALA A 293 -20.05 -28.17 -18.85
CA ALA A 293 -19.76 -29.57 -18.67
C ALA A 293 -18.38 -29.83 -19.25
N MET A 294 -17.45 -30.34 -18.44
CA MET A 294 -16.10 -30.68 -18.90
C MET A 294 -16.26 -31.47 -20.19
N ASN A 295 -15.63 -31.00 -21.26
CA ASN A 295 -15.65 -31.72 -22.52
C ASN A 295 -14.95 -33.06 -22.32
N THR A 296 -15.72 -34.08 -21.97
CA THR A 296 -15.23 -35.44 -21.68
C THR A 296 -14.56 -36.09 -22.90
N ASN A 297 -14.62 -35.43 -24.06
CA ASN A 297 -13.97 -35.88 -25.30
C ASN A 297 -12.63 -35.17 -25.60
N ALA A 298 -12.20 -34.21 -24.77
CA ALA A 298 -10.87 -33.60 -24.96
C ALA A 298 -9.78 -34.66 -24.83
N GLN A 299 -8.91 -34.77 -25.86
CA GLN A 299 -7.79 -35.70 -25.87
C GLN A 299 -6.56 -35.16 -25.18
N TYR A 300 -6.45 -33.84 -25.06
CA TYR A 300 -5.30 -33.13 -24.51
C TYR A 300 -5.75 -31.94 -23.66
N ALA A 301 -4.93 -31.61 -22.67
CA ALA A 301 -5.04 -30.35 -21.91
C ALA A 301 -3.73 -29.58 -22.11
N ALA A 302 -3.84 -28.26 -22.31
CA ALA A 302 -2.68 -27.38 -22.40
C ALA A 302 -2.60 -26.48 -21.16
N GLY A 303 -1.44 -26.41 -20.52
CA GLY A 303 -1.08 -25.45 -19.50
C GLY A 303 0.01 -24.52 -20.04
N ILE A 304 -0.12 -23.21 -19.82
CA ILE A 304 0.89 -22.24 -20.20
C ILE A 304 1.30 -21.49 -18.92
N ASP A 305 2.60 -21.51 -18.61
CA ASP A 305 3.20 -20.67 -17.59
C ASP A 305 4.06 -19.61 -18.27
N SER A 306 3.79 -18.34 -18.00
CA SER A 306 4.57 -17.23 -18.55
C SER A 306 5.22 -16.44 -17.44
N GLY A 307 6.51 -16.68 -17.21
CA GLY A 307 7.35 -15.88 -16.33
C GLY A 307 7.95 -14.66 -17.03
N SER A 308 8.58 -13.77 -16.26
CA SER A 308 9.26 -12.56 -16.79
C SER A 308 10.46 -12.87 -17.71
N ALA A 309 11.00 -14.08 -17.65
CA ALA A 309 12.18 -14.51 -18.43
C ALA A 309 11.89 -15.64 -19.41
N SER A 310 10.77 -16.38 -19.27
CA SER A 310 10.41 -17.48 -20.16
C SER A 310 8.88 -17.68 -20.17
N THR A 311 8.39 -18.25 -21.26
CA THR A 311 7.03 -18.79 -21.37
C THR A 311 7.14 -20.27 -21.62
N ASP A 312 6.64 -21.08 -20.70
CA ASP A 312 6.63 -22.53 -20.83
C ASP A 312 5.19 -23.01 -21.10
N ALA A 313 5.07 -23.89 -22.07
CA ALA A 313 3.79 -24.52 -22.42
C ALA A 313 3.91 -26.05 -22.27
N VAL A 314 2.94 -26.64 -21.61
CA VAL A 314 2.85 -28.09 -21.43
C VAL A 314 1.55 -28.60 -21.99
N ILE A 315 1.62 -29.65 -22.82
CA ILE A 315 0.45 -30.37 -23.30
C ILE A 315 0.44 -31.76 -22.63
N LEU A 316 -0.67 -32.06 -21.98
CA LEU A 316 -0.87 -33.37 -21.32
C LEU A 316 -1.93 -34.18 -22.06
N ASP A 317 -1.70 -35.46 -22.19
CA ASP A 317 -2.70 -36.41 -22.63
C ASP A 317 -3.69 -36.77 -21.51
N ARG A 318 -4.67 -37.63 -21.81
CA ARG A 318 -5.67 -38.08 -20.83
C ARG A 318 -5.11 -38.81 -19.62
N SER A 319 -3.90 -39.35 -19.72
CA SER A 319 -3.22 -40.01 -18.60
C SER A 319 -2.40 -39.08 -17.73
N GLY A 320 -2.34 -37.78 -18.08
CA GLY A 320 -1.52 -36.77 -17.41
C GLY A 320 -0.03 -36.84 -17.85
N LYS A 321 0.28 -37.51 -18.95
CA LYS A 321 1.63 -37.60 -19.49
C LYS A 321 1.87 -36.41 -20.43
N ILE A 322 3.06 -35.82 -20.33
CA ILE A 322 3.52 -34.76 -21.24
C ILE A 322 3.72 -35.34 -22.65
N CYS A 323 3.13 -34.64 -23.64
CA CYS A 323 3.25 -35.00 -25.05
C CYS A 323 4.38 -34.27 -25.75
#